data_78de9a3b6f7dc406e3bff48c10a72b22
#
_entry.id   78de9a3b6f7dc406e3bff48c10a72b22
#
_cell.length_a   1.000
_cell.length_b   1.000
_cell.length_c   1.000
_cell.angle_alpha   90.00
_cell.angle_beta   90.00
_cell.angle_gamma   90.00
#
_symmetry.space_group_name_H-M   'P 1'
#
loop_
_entity.id
_entity.type
_entity.pdbx_description
1 polymer ?
#
loop_
_entity_poly.entity_id
_entity_poly.type
_entity_poly.pdbx_seq_one_letter_code
_entity_poly.pdbx_strand_id
1 'polypeptide(L)'
;MNLHKTESKSNIKSFFSPRMICMLLLLLGTAARFFYAYAVPYYNTNHDLGDLSDWQSITYGHLGYIQYLYQYHHLPDFSPEFMGQYYHPPLFYIVGAIILQLFYHGTDNLNLVNAFEMLQYVNMVFSVLISVFLYRILKHLKISEKLLCCLTALVSFFPTLFFLGTQLNNDCLMTLFCVMALFYTLRWHSDPNTGNILKIAAAI
;
A
#
# COMPACT_ATOMS: atom_id res chain seq x y z
N MET A 1 -22.27 -54.36 -33.48
CA MET A 1 -22.95 -53.07 -33.71
C MET A 1 -22.45 -52.14 -32.65
N ASN A 2 -21.30 -51.46 -32.95
CA ASN A 2 -20.59 -50.60 -32.00
C ASN A 2 -21.09 -49.18 -32.22
N LEU A 3 -21.85 -48.66 -31.26
CA LEU A 3 -22.25 -47.26 -31.21
C LEU A 3 -21.10 -46.42 -30.60
N HIS A 4 -20.34 -45.79 -31.47
CA HIS A 4 -19.41 -44.70 -31.08
C HIS A 4 -20.22 -43.50 -30.56
N LYS A 5 -20.28 -43.34 -29.23
CA LYS A 5 -20.68 -42.09 -28.62
C LYS A 5 -19.55 -41.06 -28.80
N THR A 6 -19.66 -40.23 -29.81
CA THR A 6 -18.87 -39.01 -29.93
C THR A 6 -19.36 -38.00 -28.88
N GLU A 7 -18.67 -37.92 -27.75
CA GLU A 7 -18.84 -36.80 -26.80
C GLU A 7 -18.32 -35.54 -27.48
N SER A 8 -19.22 -34.70 -27.94
CA SER A 8 -18.95 -33.34 -28.32
C SER A 8 -18.61 -32.56 -27.07
N LYS A 9 -17.31 -32.44 -26.73
CA LYS A 9 -16.85 -31.46 -25.78
C LYS A 9 -17.11 -30.08 -26.35
N SER A 10 -18.19 -29.43 -25.93
CA SER A 10 -18.46 -28.04 -26.23
C SER A 10 -17.31 -27.19 -25.62
N ASN A 11 -16.36 -26.78 -26.44
CA ASN A 11 -15.37 -25.79 -26.14
C ASN A 11 -16.09 -24.44 -25.99
N ILE A 12 -16.70 -24.18 -24.83
CA ILE A 12 -17.06 -22.85 -24.42
C ILE A 12 -15.71 -22.12 -24.20
N LYS A 13 -15.23 -21.45 -25.26
CA LYS A 13 -14.08 -20.53 -25.13
C LYS A 13 -14.46 -19.52 -24.05
N SER A 14 -13.77 -19.58 -22.93
CA SER A 14 -13.91 -18.56 -21.86
C SER A 14 -13.78 -17.18 -22.53
N PHE A 15 -14.82 -16.35 -22.40
CA PHE A 15 -14.90 -15.03 -23.03
C PHE A 15 -13.78 -14.10 -22.52
N PHE A 16 -13.21 -14.41 -21.36
CA PHE A 16 -12.13 -13.67 -20.73
C PHE A 16 -10.89 -14.53 -20.54
N SER A 17 -9.73 -14.01 -20.95
CA SER A 17 -8.48 -14.67 -20.62
C SER A 17 -8.19 -14.56 -19.10
N PRO A 18 -7.49 -15.54 -18.48
CA PRO A 18 -7.14 -15.49 -17.07
C PRO A 18 -6.38 -14.22 -16.67
N ARG A 19 -5.54 -13.70 -17.58
CA ARG A 19 -4.84 -12.42 -17.35
C ARG A 19 -5.80 -11.25 -17.24
N MET A 20 -6.81 -11.20 -18.10
CA MET A 20 -7.83 -10.16 -18.08
C MET A 20 -8.67 -10.24 -16.80
N ILE A 21 -9.02 -11.44 -16.35
CA ILE A 21 -9.71 -11.65 -15.06
C ILE A 21 -8.86 -11.09 -13.91
N CYS A 22 -7.57 -11.44 -13.83
CA CYS A 22 -6.68 -10.91 -12.79
C CYS A 22 -6.57 -9.39 -12.82
N MET A 23 -6.46 -8.78 -14.00
CA MET A 23 -6.43 -7.31 -14.14
C MET A 23 -7.73 -6.66 -13.67
N LEU A 24 -8.88 -7.22 -14.03
CA LEU A 24 -10.19 -6.74 -13.59
C LEU A 24 -10.33 -6.85 -12.05
N LEU A 25 -9.88 -7.96 -11.46
CA LEU A 25 -9.89 -8.15 -10.01
C LEU A 25 -9.02 -7.11 -9.29
N LEU A 26 -7.81 -6.82 -9.80
CA LEU A 26 -6.94 -5.79 -9.26
C LEU A 26 -7.57 -4.40 -9.40
N LEU A 27 -8.16 -4.08 -10.54
CA LEU A 27 -8.86 -2.80 -10.76
C LEU A 27 -10.07 -2.64 -9.84
N LEU A 28 -10.90 -3.67 -9.71
CA LEU A 28 -12.06 -3.66 -8.80
C LEU A 28 -11.62 -3.54 -7.33
N GLY A 29 -10.58 -4.28 -6.93
CA GLY A 29 -10.00 -4.17 -5.59
C GLY A 29 -9.41 -2.78 -5.33
N THR A 30 -8.78 -2.16 -6.33
CA THR A 30 -8.29 -0.77 -6.26
C THR A 30 -9.46 0.20 -6.08
N ALA A 31 -10.47 0.12 -6.93
CA ALA A 31 -11.65 0.98 -6.85
C ALA A 31 -12.37 0.85 -5.49
N ALA A 32 -12.52 -0.39 -5.00
CA ALA A 32 -13.12 -0.65 -3.69
C ALA A 32 -12.33 -0.02 -2.54
N ARG A 33 -10.98 -0.07 -2.59
CA ARG A 33 -10.11 0.56 -1.58
C ARG A 33 -10.24 2.08 -1.58
N PHE A 34 -10.20 2.71 -2.77
CA PHE A 34 -10.37 4.16 -2.86
C PHE A 34 -11.77 4.60 -2.43
N PHE A 35 -12.80 3.82 -2.76
CA PHE A 35 -14.14 4.06 -2.25
C PHE A 35 -14.21 3.94 -0.72
N TYR A 36 -13.54 2.94 -0.15
CA TYR A 36 -13.46 2.78 1.29
C TYR A 36 -12.74 3.97 1.97
N ALA A 37 -11.61 4.42 1.42
CA ALA A 37 -10.89 5.60 1.91
C ALA A 37 -11.75 6.87 1.83
N TYR A 38 -12.54 7.02 0.77
CA TYR A 38 -13.49 8.13 0.63
C TYR A 38 -14.63 8.07 1.67
N ALA A 39 -15.14 6.87 1.97
CA ALA A 39 -16.26 6.69 2.87
C ALA A 39 -15.86 6.72 4.36
N VAL A 40 -14.58 6.48 4.68
CA VAL A 40 -14.07 6.39 6.05
C VAL A 40 -12.98 7.45 6.26
N PRO A 41 -13.31 8.56 6.94
CA PRO A 41 -12.35 9.62 7.23
C PRO A 41 -11.14 9.10 8.02
N TYR A 42 -9.97 9.73 7.82
CA TYR A 42 -8.72 9.32 8.45
C TYR A 42 -8.81 9.21 9.99
N TYR A 43 -9.56 10.09 10.64
CA TYR A 43 -9.70 10.12 12.10
C TYR A 43 -10.54 8.97 12.68
N ASN A 44 -11.23 8.21 11.82
CA ASN A 44 -11.99 7.00 12.22
C ASN A 44 -11.20 5.70 12.01
N THR A 45 -10.00 5.76 11.46
CA THR A 45 -9.27 4.57 11.01
C THR A 45 -8.14 4.14 11.93
N ASN A 46 -7.66 5.02 12.81
CA ASN A 46 -6.47 4.76 13.62
C ASN A 46 -6.60 5.39 15.01
N HIS A 47 -6.19 4.64 16.04
CA HIS A 47 -6.19 5.12 17.43
C HIS A 47 -4.90 5.87 17.81
N ASP A 48 -3.82 5.71 17.04
CA ASP A 48 -2.48 6.25 17.33
C ASP A 48 -2.15 7.52 16.52
N LEU A 49 -3.17 8.22 16.03
CA LEU A 49 -2.98 9.42 15.21
C LEU A 49 -2.30 10.57 15.95
N GLY A 50 -2.58 10.72 17.22
CA GLY A 50 -2.19 11.86 18.04
C GLY A 50 -3.30 12.89 18.18
N ASP A 51 -3.08 13.87 19.08
CA ASP A 51 -3.99 15.01 19.27
C ASP A 51 -3.59 16.14 18.31
N LEU A 52 -4.49 16.50 17.42
CA LEU A 52 -4.29 17.55 16.42
C LEU A 52 -5.13 18.80 16.72
N SER A 53 -5.66 18.92 17.94
CA SER A 53 -6.43 20.10 18.36
C SER A 53 -5.60 21.39 18.32
N ASP A 54 -4.29 21.26 18.47
CA ASP A 54 -3.34 22.36 18.35
C ASP A 54 -2.20 22.02 17.36
N TRP A 55 -2.35 22.45 16.11
CA TRP A 55 -1.32 22.29 15.09
C TRP A 55 -0.01 23.04 15.37
N GLN A 56 -0.01 23.98 16.29
CA GLN A 56 1.18 24.77 16.65
C GLN A 56 2.05 24.08 17.70
N SER A 57 1.47 23.16 18.47
CA SER A 57 2.19 22.38 19.49
C SER A 57 2.76 21.09 18.90
N ILE A 58 3.94 20.66 19.35
CA ILE A 58 4.46 19.33 19.04
C ILE A 58 3.56 18.31 19.70
N THR A 59 2.89 17.50 18.89
CA THR A 59 1.97 16.46 19.35
C THR A 59 2.59 15.06 19.18
N TYR A 60 2.09 14.11 19.96
CA TYR A 60 2.43 12.68 19.83
C TYR A 60 1.69 12.03 18.66
N GLY A 61 2.04 10.79 18.35
CA GLY A 61 1.37 9.98 17.35
C GLY A 61 1.96 10.13 15.94
N HIS A 62 1.38 9.36 15.01
CA HIS A 62 1.86 9.33 13.63
C HIS A 62 1.74 10.70 12.93
N LEU A 63 0.63 11.40 13.13
CA LEU A 63 0.42 12.72 12.54
C LEU A 63 1.29 13.77 13.20
N GLY A 64 1.51 13.68 14.52
CA GLY A 64 2.43 14.56 15.23
C GLY A 64 3.85 14.46 14.67
N TYR A 65 4.33 13.28 14.33
CA TYR A 65 5.64 13.12 13.72
C TYR A 65 5.72 13.72 12.31
N ILE A 66 4.69 13.55 11.47
CA ILE A 66 4.60 14.20 10.15
C ILE A 66 4.59 15.74 10.34
N GLN A 67 3.76 16.23 11.26
CA GLN A 67 3.69 17.66 11.62
C GLN A 67 5.05 18.21 12.01
N TYR A 68 5.76 17.53 12.91
CA TYR A 68 7.08 17.94 13.36
C TYR A 68 8.04 18.12 12.17
N LEU A 69 8.14 17.11 11.31
CA LEU A 69 9.00 17.15 10.11
C LEU A 69 8.57 18.24 9.12
N TYR A 70 7.26 18.48 9.00
CA TYR A 70 6.72 19.53 8.15
C TYR A 70 7.09 20.93 8.65
N GLN A 71 7.08 21.15 9.97
CA GLN A 71 7.34 22.46 10.58
C GLN A 71 8.84 22.75 10.75
N TYR A 72 9.60 21.76 11.23
CA TYR A 72 10.99 21.97 11.64
C TYR A 72 12.02 21.54 10.59
N HIS A 73 11.65 20.77 9.58
CA HIS A 73 12.50 20.31 8.47
C HIS A 73 13.76 19.54 8.90
N HIS A 74 13.79 18.97 10.09
CA HIS A 74 14.87 18.11 10.59
C HIS A 74 14.30 16.96 11.42
N LEU A 75 15.09 15.92 11.61
CA LEU A 75 14.73 14.81 12.48
C LEU A 75 14.67 15.29 13.94
N PRO A 76 13.82 14.66 14.79
CA PRO A 76 13.76 14.99 16.21
C PRO A 76 15.14 14.90 16.88
N ASP A 77 15.50 15.93 17.65
CA ASP A 77 16.74 16.04 18.42
C ASP A 77 16.53 15.78 19.93
N PHE A 78 15.35 15.27 20.28
CA PHE A 78 14.95 14.90 21.64
C PHE A 78 14.76 13.39 21.77
N SER A 79 14.73 12.88 23.03
CA SER A 79 14.43 11.47 23.28
C SER A 79 13.00 11.13 22.86
N PRO A 80 12.80 10.10 21.99
CA PRO A 80 11.46 9.69 21.55
C PRO A 80 10.65 8.98 22.64
N GLU A 81 11.22 8.68 23.81
CA GLU A 81 10.58 7.87 24.86
C GLU A 81 9.24 8.44 25.36
N PHE A 82 9.10 9.77 25.33
CA PHE A 82 7.91 10.47 25.81
C PHE A 82 6.98 10.93 24.69
N MET A 83 7.39 10.75 23.44
CA MET A 83 6.64 11.20 22.26
C MET A 83 6.23 9.98 21.44
N GLY A 84 5.10 9.38 21.75
CA GLY A 84 4.63 8.17 21.05
C GLY A 84 4.79 8.22 19.54
N GLN A 85 5.18 7.13 18.92
CA GLN A 85 5.44 6.91 17.48
C GLN A 85 6.72 7.56 16.91
N TYR A 86 7.41 8.46 17.60
CA TYR A 86 8.66 9.09 17.11
C TYR A 86 9.86 8.14 17.12
N TYR A 87 9.75 6.96 17.73
CA TYR A 87 10.75 5.89 17.69
C TYR A 87 10.69 5.04 16.40
N HIS A 88 9.67 5.21 15.59
CA HIS A 88 9.57 4.50 14.30
C HIS A 88 10.57 5.05 13.27
N PRO A 89 11.00 4.21 12.30
CA PRO A 89 11.82 4.65 11.19
C PRO A 89 11.17 5.83 10.45
N PRO A 90 11.92 6.91 10.15
CA PRO A 90 11.34 8.20 9.77
C PRO A 90 10.81 8.27 8.33
N LEU A 91 11.10 7.30 7.46
CA LEU A 91 10.84 7.39 6.02
C LEU A 91 9.38 7.71 5.67
N PHE A 92 8.42 7.05 6.29
CA PHE A 92 7.00 7.31 6.07
C PHE A 92 6.63 8.75 6.41
N TYR A 93 7.12 9.25 7.53
CA TYR A 93 6.83 10.60 8.03
C TYR A 93 7.51 11.68 7.20
N ILE A 94 8.73 11.40 6.70
CA ILE A 94 9.44 12.27 5.74
C ILE A 94 8.63 12.38 4.45
N VAL A 95 8.15 11.25 3.90
CA VAL A 95 7.31 11.25 2.70
C VAL A 95 6.04 12.06 2.94
N GLY A 96 5.36 11.87 4.08
CA GLY A 96 4.19 12.64 4.46
C GLY A 96 4.48 14.15 4.55
N ALA A 97 5.56 14.54 5.23
CA ALA A 97 5.96 15.94 5.36
C ALA A 97 6.29 16.58 4.00
N ILE A 98 7.02 15.88 3.12
CA ILE A 98 7.32 16.36 1.76
C ILE A 98 6.03 16.59 0.96
N ILE A 99 5.08 15.65 1.03
CA ILE A 99 3.79 15.78 0.34
C ILE A 99 3.03 16.99 0.86
N LEU A 100 2.98 17.20 2.18
CA LEU A 100 2.36 18.39 2.76
C LEU A 100 3.06 19.67 2.29
N GLN A 101 4.39 19.70 2.22
CA GLN A 101 5.14 20.87 1.72
C GLN A 101 4.80 21.18 0.25
N LEU A 102 4.68 20.17 -0.60
CA LEU A 102 4.40 20.34 -2.02
C LEU A 102 3.00 20.90 -2.29
N PHE A 103 2.01 20.49 -1.50
CA PHE A 103 0.61 20.84 -1.75
C PHE A 103 0.08 21.99 -0.88
N TYR A 104 0.71 22.27 0.27
CA TYR A 104 0.22 23.24 1.25
C TYR A 104 1.28 24.27 1.66
N HIS A 105 2.41 24.34 0.96
CA HIS A 105 3.47 25.32 1.25
C HIS A 105 2.95 26.75 1.17
N GLY A 106 3.19 27.53 2.24
CA GLY A 106 2.81 28.95 2.32
C GLY A 106 1.32 29.23 2.57
N THR A 107 0.54 28.22 2.92
CA THR A 107 -0.85 28.44 3.34
C THR A 107 -0.93 28.61 4.85
N ASP A 108 -1.15 29.85 5.33
CA ASP A 108 -1.32 30.16 6.76
C ASP A 108 -2.55 29.46 7.39
N ASN A 109 -3.47 28.98 6.56
CA ASN A 109 -4.69 28.25 6.94
C ASN A 109 -4.67 26.84 6.35
N LEU A 110 -3.77 25.97 6.81
CA LEU A 110 -3.78 24.57 6.45
C LEU A 110 -5.09 23.94 6.91
N ASN A 111 -5.92 23.51 5.95
CA ASN A 111 -7.07 22.65 6.29
C ASN A 111 -6.53 21.25 6.61
N LEU A 112 -6.33 20.97 7.89
CA LEU A 112 -5.75 19.74 8.40
C LEU A 112 -6.53 18.50 7.96
N VAL A 113 -7.85 18.58 7.94
CA VAL A 113 -8.70 17.47 7.51
C VAL A 113 -8.36 17.10 6.07
N ASN A 114 -8.37 18.05 5.16
CA ASN A 114 -8.06 17.79 3.76
C ASN A 114 -6.61 17.32 3.56
N ALA A 115 -5.67 17.86 4.33
CA ALA A 115 -4.26 17.47 4.27
C ALA A 115 -4.06 16.00 4.67
N PHE A 116 -4.68 15.58 5.75
CA PHE A 116 -4.55 14.21 6.24
C PHE A 116 -5.37 13.20 5.42
N GLU A 117 -6.52 13.59 4.90
CA GLU A 117 -7.24 12.77 3.92
C GLU A 117 -6.43 12.56 2.63
N MET A 118 -5.71 13.58 2.17
CA MET A 118 -4.78 13.40 1.05
C MET A 118 -3.68 12.38 1.38
N LEU A 119 -3.08 12.43 2.57
CA LEU A 119 -2.09 11.45 3.01
C LEU A 119 -2.70 10.04 3.12
N GLN A 120 -3.96 9.92 3.51
CA GLN A 120 -4.70 8.65 3.50
C GLN A 120 -4.77 8.08 2.07
N TYR A 121 -5.06 8.90 1.06
CA TYR A 121 -5.04 8.43 -0.34
C TYR A 121 -3.64 8.02 -0.79
N VAL A 122 -2.59 8.69 -0.36
CA VAL A 122 -1.20 8.28 -0.63
C VAL A 122 -0.91 6.91 -0.02
N ASN A 123 -1.32 6.71 1.23
CA ASN A 123 -1.15 5.41 1.90
C ASN A 123 -1.96 4.30 1.21
N MET A 124 -3.15 4.64 0.68
CA MET A 124 -3.94 3.71 -0.12
C MET A 124 -3.23 3.32 -1.42
N VAL A 125 -2.48 4.22 -2.05
CA VAL A 125 -1.62 3.87 -3.21
C VAL A 125 -0.58 2.81 -2.81
N PHE A 126 0.03 2.92 -1.63
CA PHE A 126 0.96 1.87 -1.15
C PHE A 126 0.25 0.52 -0.99
N SER A 127 -0.97 0.49 -0.44
CA SER A 127 -1.79 -0.73 -0.33
C SER A 127 -2.11 -1.35 -1.69
N VAL A 128 -2.39 -0.55 -2.70
CA VAL A 128 -2.59 -1.02 -4.09
C VAL A 128 -1.30 -1.61 -4.64
N LEU A 129 -0.16 -0.94 -4.45
CA LEU A 129 1.15 -1.43 -4.89
C LEU A 129 1.52 -2.76 -4.23
N ILE A 130 1.19 -2.97 -2.95
CA ILE A 130 1.34 -4.27 -2.27
C ILE A 130 0.61 -5.35 -3.07
N SER A 131 -0.67 -5.13 -3.45
CA SER A 131 -1.45 -6.09 -4.21
C SER A 131 -0.87 -6.37 -5.60
N VAL A 132 -0.34 -5.34 -6.27
CA VAL A 132 0.33 -5.49 -7.57
C VAL A 132 1.61 -6.32 -7.44
N PHE A 133 2.44 -6.08 -6.42
CA PHE A 133 3.65 -6.87 -6.20
C PHE A 133 3.33 -8.31 -5.79
N LEU A 134 2.32 -8.55 -4.95
CA LEU A 134 1.85 -9.89 -4.61
C LEU A 134 1.37 -10.63 -5.87
N TYR A 135 0.58 -10.01 -6.74
CA TYR A 135 0.22 -10.59 -8.03
C TYR A 135 1.45 -10.93 -8.89
N ARG A 136 2.46 -10.05 -8.93
CA ARG A 136 3.72 -10.31 -9.68
C ARG A 136 4.49 -11.47 -9.09
N ILE A 137 4.50 -11.66 -7.77
CA ILE A 137 5.09 -12.81 -7.09
C ILE A 137 4.35 -14.09 -7.51
N LEU A 138 3.02 -14.12 -7.40
CA LEU A 138 2.21 -15.27 -7.79
C LEU A 138 2.44 -15.68 -9.26
N LYS A 139 2.52 -14.69 -10.14
CA LYS A 139 2.83 -14.92 -11.55
C LYS A 139 4.25 -15.46 -11.77
N HIS A 140 5.22 -14.97 -10.99
CA HIS A 140 6.61 -15.44 -11.05
C HIS A 140 6.74 -16.91 -10.62
N LEU A 141 5.95 -17.36 -9.65
CA LEU A 141 5.89 -18.73 -9.17
C LEU A 141 5.28 -19.72 -10.17
N LYS A 142 4.78 -19.25 -11.32
CA LYS A 142 4.23 -20.07 -12.42
C LYS A 142 3.13 -21.03 -11.97
N ILE A 143 2.31 -20.64 -11.01
CA ILE A 143 1.16 -21.42 -10.54
C ILE A 143 0.10 -21.54 -11.64
N SER A 144 -0.83 -22.50 -11.50
CA SER A 144 -1.90 -22.69 -12.48
C SER A 144 -2.77 -21.45 -12.62
N GLU A 145 -3.30 -21.20 -13.81
CA GLU A 145 -4.11 -20.00 -14.11
C GLU A 145 -5.34 -19.87 -13.20
N LYS A 146 -6.00 -20.99 -12.86
CA LYS A 146 -7.13 -20.99 -11.94
C LYS A 146 -6.71 -20.51 -10.54
N LEU A 147 -5.61 -21.06 -10.03
CA LEU A 147 -5.08 -20.69 -8.72
C LEU A 147 -4.62 -19.23 -8.71
N LEU A 148 -3.99 -18.77 -9.81
CA LEU A 148 -3.59 -17.37 -9.96
C LEU A 148 -4.80 -16.42 -9.85
N CYS A 149 -5.92 -16.73 -10.52
CA CYS A 149 -7.14 -15.93 -10.43
C CYS A 149 -7.71 -15.93 -9.01
N CYS A 150 -7.81 -17.10 -8.36
CA CYS A 150 -8.31 -17.22 -6.99
C CYS A 150 -7.46 -16.42 -5.99
N LEU A 151 -6.13 -16.54 -6.06
CA LEU A 151 -5.22 -15.83 -5.17
C LEU A 151 -5.18 -14.32 -5.48
N THR A 152 -5.32 -13.93 -6.76
CA THR A 152 -5.46 -12.52 -7.12
C THR A 152 -6.75 -11.92 -6.54
N ALA A 153 -7.86 -12.65 -6.57
CA ALA A 153 -9.10 -12.22 -5.93
C ALA A 153 -8.91 -12.05 -4.42
N LEU A 154 -8.30 -13.05 -3.76
CA LEU A 154 -7.99 -12.98 -2.33
C LEU A 154 -7.16 -11.73 -2.00
N VAL A 155 -6.06 -11.49 -2.69
CA VAL A 155 -5.17 -10.34 -2.48
C VAL A 155 -5.88 -9.02 -2.76
N SER A 156 -6.71 -8.96 -3.84
CA SER A 156 -7.41 -7.74 -4.23
C SER A 156 -8.45 -7.29 -3.18
N PHE A 157 -9.08 -8.25 -2.51
CA PHE A 157 -10.15 -7.98 -1.55
C PHE A 157 -9.77 -8.37 -0.11
N PHE A 158 -8.47 -8.53 0.20
CA PHE A 158 -8.01 -8.87 1.53
C PHE A 158 -8.31 -7.73 2.52
N PRO A 159 -9.15 -7.96 3.55
CA PRO A 159 -9.64 -6.87 4.41
C PRO A 159 -8.52 -6.06 5.07
N THR A 160 -7.47 -6.72 5.55
CA THR A 160 -6.34 -6.04 6.20
C THR A 160 -5.69 -5.00 5.29
N LEU A 161 -5.64 -5.20 3.96
CA LEU A 161 -5.06 -4.23 3.04
C LEU A 161 -5.94 -2.99 2.86
N PHE A 162 -7.25 -3.09 3.11
CA PHE A 162 -8.15 -1.93 3.18
C PHE A 162 -7.86 -1.11 4.43
N PHE A 163 -7.85 -1.75 5.61
CA PHE A 163 -7.55 -1.07 6.86
C PHE A 163 -6.16 -0.46 6.87
N LEU A 164 -5.15 -1.23 6.49
CA LEU A 164 -3.77 -0.78 6.46
C LEU A 164 -3.56 0.42 5.52
N GLY A 165 -4.27 0.44 4.38
CA GLY A 165 -4.21 1.55 3.42
C GLY A 165 -4.92 2.82 3.88
N THR A 166 -5.89 2.73 4.80
CA THR A 166 -6.59 3.91 5.34
C THR A 166 -5.98 4.44 6.62
N GLN A 167 -5.16 3.65 7.30
CA GLN A 167 -4.45 4.08 8.51
C GLN A 167 -3.25 4.95 8.15
N LEU A 168 -3.12 6.11 8.81
CA LEU A 168 -1.97 6.99 8.62
C LEU A 168 -0.82 6.57 9.53
N ASN A 169 -0.19 5.45 9.18
CA ASN A 169 0.96 4.90 9.87
C ASN A 169 2.01 4.37 8.88
N ASN A 170 3.17 4.00 9.41
CA ASN A 170 4.30 3.48 8.63
C ASN A 170 4.12 2.03 8.15
N ASP A 171 3.15 1.28 8.66
CA ASP A 171 3.01 -0.16 8.43
C ASP A 171 2.72 -0.51 6.97
N CYS A 172 1.93 0.33 6.28
CA CYS A 172 1.61 0.12 4.88
C CYS A 172 2.85 0.25 3.99
N LEU A 173 3.66 1.29 4.22
CA LEU A 173 4.92 1.51 3.48
C LEU A 173 5.94 0.42 3.80
N MET A 174 6.09 0.04 5.08
CA MET A 174 6.96 -1.07 5.50
C MET A 174 6.55 -2.37 4.81
N THR A 175 5.25 -2.71 4.81
CA THR A 175 4.73 -3.90 4.13
C THR A 175 5.02 -3.87 2.64
N LEU A 176 4.88 -2.71 1.97
CA LEU A 176 5.23 -2.55 0.57
C LEU A 176 6.70 -2.89 0.32
N PHE A 177 7.61 -2.34 1.11
CA PHE A 177 9.04 -2.63 0.98
C PHE A 177 9.37 -4.10 1.23
N CYS A 178 8.77 -4.73 2.23
CA CYS A 178 8.93 -6.17 2.47
C CYS A 178 8.51 -7.02 1.27
N VAL A 179 7.36 -6.70 0.67
CA VAL A 179 6.84 -7.43 -0.51
C VAL A 179 7.71 -7.14 -1.75
N MET A 180 8.21 -5.92 -1.92
CA MET A 180 9.16 -5.57 -2.98
C MET A 180 10.48 -6.33 -2.82
N ALA A 181 11.06 -6.36 -1.62
CA ALA A 181 12.27 -7.12 -1.32
C ALA A 181 12.09 -8.60 -1.65
N LEU A 182 10.98 -9.21 -1.23
CA LEU A 182 10.66 -10.60 -1.56
C LEU A 182 10.56 -10.81 -3.08
N PHE A 183 9.85 -9.94 -3.80
CA PHE A 183 9.70 -10.04 -5.25
C PHE A 183 11.05 -9.98 -5.97
N TYR A 184 11.92 -9.03 -5.61
CA TYR A 184 13.21 -8.88 -6.27
C TYR A 184 14.19 -9.97 -5.86
N THR A 185 14.08 -10.53 -4.64
CA THR A 185 14.84 -11.72 -4.22
C THR A 185 14.49 -12.96 -5.05
N LEU A 186 13.19 -13.20 -5.26
CA LEU A 186 12.72 -14.29 -6.13
C LEU A 186 13.19 -14.10 -7.57
N ARG A 187 13.17 -12.87 -8.07
CA ARG A 187 13.69 -12.54 -9.40
C ARG A 187 15.19 -12.76 -9.50
N TRP A 188 15.94 -12.31 -8.50
CA TRP A 188 17.38 -12.52 -8.44
C TRP A 188 17.75 -14.01 -8.39
N HIS A 189 17.01 -14.79 -7.62
CA HIS A 189 17.21 -16.24 -7.59
C HIS A 189 17.05 -16.91 -8.98
N SER A 190 16.12 -16.41 -9.79
CA SER A 190 15.88 -16.93 -11.15
C SER A 190 16.83 -16.34 -12.21
N ASP A 191 17.27 -15.12 -12.01
CA ASP A 191 18.16 -14.36 -12.90
C ASP A 191 19.11 -13.48 -12.06
N PRO A 192 20.25 -14.05 -11.62
CA PRO A 192 21.23 -13.33 -10.81
C PRO A 192 21.88 -12.20 -11.60
N ASN A 193 21.49 -10.97 -11.32
CA ASN A 193 22.11 -9.78 -11.90
C ASN A 193 22.17 -8.64 -10.88
N THR A 194 23.11 -7.70 -11.08
CA THR A 194 23.35 -6.55 -10.21
C THR A 194 22.11 -5.65 -10.06
N GLY A 195 21.33 -5.50 -11.13
CA GLY A 195 20.11 -4.68 -11.10
C GLY A 195 19.05 -5.20 -10.12
N ASN A 196 18.93 -6.53 -9.98
CA ASN A 196 18.04 -7.12 -8.97
C ASN A 196 18.58 -6.95 -7.55
N ILE A 197 19.90 -7.06 -7.35
CA ILE A 197 20.54 -6.81 -6.04
C ILE A 197 20.32 -5.36 -5.59
N LEU A 198 20.53 -4.38 -6.48
CA LEU A 198 20.29 -2.97 -6.17
C LEU A 198 18.83 -2.68 -5.80
N LYS A 199 17.87 -3.36 -6.44
CA LYS A 199 16.44 -3.22 -6.09
C LYS A 199 16.09 -3.87 -4.74
N ILE A 200 16.76 -4.98 -4.38
CA ILE A 200 16.64 -5.57 -3.04
C ILE A 200 17.18 -4.58 -2.02
N ALA A 201 18.39 -4.06 -2.24
CA ALA A 201 19.01 -3.09 -1.32
C ALA A 201 18.19 -1.80 -1.15
N ALA A 202 17.50 -1.35 -2.21
CA ALA A 202 16.61 -0.19 -2.16
C ALA A 202 15.27 -0.47 -1.46
N ALA A 203 14.91 -1.74 -1.24
CA ALA A 203 13.68 -2.18 -0.60
C ALA A 203 13.89 -2.63 0.87
N ILE A 204 15.11 -2.55 1.39
CA ILE A 204 15.49 -2.85 2.78
C ILE A 204 15.93 -1.55 3.45
#